data_a067f4b30fef5811351bb35b20dd3ec5
#
_entry.id   a067f4b30fef5811351bb35b20dd3ec5
#
_cell.length_a   1.000
_cell.length_b   1.000
_cell.length_c   1.000
_cell.angle_alpha   90.00
_cell.angle_beta   90.00
_cell.angle_gamma   90.00
#
_symmetry.space_group_name_H-M   'P 1'
#
loop_
_entity.id
_entity.type
_entity.pdbx_description
1 polymer ?
#
loop_
_entity_poly.entity_id
_entity_poly.type
_entity_poly.pdbx_seq_one_letter_code
_entity_poly.pdbx_strand_id
1 'polypeptide(L)'
;MTYLPSTLIDRTFREKIVLVGVLFPGTSIEELEHQLDELALLVDTAGADVVARVVQRRDSPDPATFLGSGKVDELRELCLAVDSDTVVFEQNLSPAQQRNLEKILGRTAIDRTAVILDIFAQNARTPEGKAQVELALLQYRLPRLRRGAGSLSQQTGGIGTRGPGETQLETDRRRLEGRIHQLRRDLKEIERTREVQRQGLSLIHI
;
A
#
# COMPACT_ATOMS: atom_id res chain seq x y z
N MET A 1 -18.78 -8.03 -9.80
CA MET A 1 -18.13 -6.72 -9.70
C MET A 1 -17.30 -6.76 -8.41
N THR A 2 -16.03 -7.16 -8.50
CA THR A 2 -15.17 -7.16 -7.32
C THR A 2 -14.65 -5.74 -7.16
N TYR A 3 -15.29 -4.98 -6.29
CA TYR A 3 -14.80 -3.69 -5.84
C TYR A 3 -13.46 -3.94 -5.13
N LEU A 4 -12.37 -3.50 -5.73
CA LEU A 4 -11.13 -3.33 -4.98
C LEU A 4 -11.44 -2.27 -3.92
N PRO A 5 -11.24 -2.54 -2.63
CA PRO A 5 -11.49 -1.55 -1.60
C PRO A 5 -10.67 -0.30 -1.91
N SER A 6 -11.30 0.86 -1.84
CA SER A 6 -10.65 2.15 -2.09
C SER A 6 -9.59 2.48 -1.05
N THR A 7 -9.67 1.86 0.12
CA THR A 7 -8.79 2.03 1.27
C THR A 7 -7.96 0.78 1.54
N LEU A 8 -6.78 0.95 2.12
CA LEU A 8 -5.86 -0.12 2.53
C LEU A 8 -6.06 -0.49 4.01
N ILE A 9 -6.69 0.41 4.78
CA ILE A 9 -7.03 0.26 6.20
C ILE A 9 -8.55 0.20 6.33
N ASP A 10 -9.09 -0.83 6.98
CA ASP A 10 -10.51 -0.98 7.25
C ASP A 10 -10.95 0.03 8.32
N ARG A 11 -12.13 0.62 8.14
CA ARG A 11 -12.68 1.65 9.03
C ARG A 11 -13.92 1.25 9.79
N THR A 12 -14.43 0.07 9.53
CA THR A 12 -15.61 -0.43 10.25
C THR A 12 -15.27 -0.62 11.73
N PHE A 13 -13.99 -0.85 12.02
CA PHE A 13 -13.37 -0.85 13.35
C PHE A 13 -11.94 -0.33 13.23
N ARG A 14 -11.36 0.18 14.33
CA ARG A 14 -9.95 0.62 14.29
C ARG A 14 -9.04 -0.60 14.24
N GLU A 15 -8.32 -0.74 13.13
CA GLU A 15 -7.33 -1.83 12.97
C GLU A 15 -6.19 -1.68 13.98
N LYS A 16 -5.75 -2.80 14.52
CA LYS A 16 -4.58 -2.88 15.40
C LYS A 16 -3.31 -3.06 14.57
N ILE A 17 -2.40 -2.12 14.69
CA ILE A 17 -1.20 -2.04 13.86
C ILE A 17 0.07 -2.24 14.69
N VAL A 18 0.97 -3.10 14.20
CA VAL A 18 2.35 -3.18 14.66
C VAL A 18 3.24 -2.38 13.73
N LEU A 19 4.01 -1.44 14.27
CA LEU A 19 5.01 -0.67 13.50
C LEU A 19 6.35 -1.41 13.49
N VAL A 20 7.02 -1.37 12.34
CA VAL A 20 8.35 -1.97 12.16
C VAL A 20 9.30 -0.95 11.57
N GLY A 21 10.44 -0.76 12.23
CA GLY A 21 11.54 0.06 11.76
C GLY A 21 12.85 -0.74 11.68
N VAL A 22 13.65 -0.48 10.66
CA VAL A 22 14.98 -1.08 10.53
C VAL A 22 16.05 0.02 10.60
N LEU A 23 16.96 -0.14 11.54
CA LEU A 23 18.09 0.76 11.75
C LEU A 23 19.25 0.32 10.85
N PHE A 24 19.56 1.12 9.84
CA PHE A 24 20.69 0.92 8.95
C PHE A 24 21.90 1.77 9.36
N PRO A 25 23.13 1.43 8.90
CA PRO A 25 24.30 2.27 9.08
C PRO A 25 24.06 3.69 8.54
N GLY A 26 24.44 4.69 9.34
CA GLY A 26 24.26 6.11 9.00
C GLY A 26 22.98 6.74 9.53
N THR A 27 22.05 5.97 10.08
CA THR A 27 20.87 6.47 10.80
C THR A 27 21.08 6.27 12.30
N SER A 28 20.74 7.26 13.13
CA SER A 28 20.76 7.10 14.58
C SER A 28 19.50 6.41 15.09
N ILE A 29 19.55 5.88 16.30
CA ILE A 29 18.36 5.25 16.91
C ILE A 29 17.30 6.32 17.21
N GLU A 30 17.72 7.51 17.63
CA GLU A 30 16.83 8.63 17.90
C GLU A 30 16.09 9.10 16.65
N GLU A 31 16.79 9.10 15.50
CA GLU A 31 16.18 9.43 14.22
C GLU A 31 15.13 8.40 13.81
N LEU A 32 15.44 7.10 13.96
CA LEU A 32 14.47 6.04 13.67
C LEU A 32 13.27 6.10 14.63
N GLU A 33 13.47 6.36 15.91
CA GLU A 33 12.38 6.51 16.86
C GLU A 33 11.49 7.69 16.49
N HIS A 34 12.06 8.82 16.07
CA HIS A 34 11.30 9.96 15.58
C HIS A 34 10.49 9.63 14.32
N GLN A 35 11.06 8.89 13.37
CA GLN A 35 10.35 8.40 12.17
C GLN A 35 9.18 7.48 12.54
N LEU A 36 9.38 6.59 13.53
CA LEU A 36 8.30 5.72 14.03
C LEU A 36 7.21 6.49 14.77
N ASP A 37 7.55 7.57 15.48
CA ASP A 37 6.57 8.46 16.10
C ASP A 37 5.73 9.19 15.05
N GLU A 38 6.37 9.69 13.99
CA GLU A 38 5.67 10.30 12.86
C GLU A 38 4.75 9.28 12.16
N LEU A 39 5.24 8.06 11.94
CA LEU A 39 4.44 6.98 11.35
C LEU A 39 3.24 6.62 12.23
N ALA A 40 3.40 6.63 13.55
CA ALA A 40 2.29 6.39 14.48
C ALA A 40 1.18 7.46 14.35
N LEU A 41 1.56 8.72 14.16
CA LEU A 41 0.60 9.81 13.91
C LEU A 41 -0.10 9.66 12.55
N LEU A 42 0.61 9.18 11.53
CA LEU A 42 0.00 8.88 10.23
C LEU A 42 -1.00 7.73 10.35
N VAL A 43 -0.67 6.67 11.08
CA VAL A 43 -1.56 5.53 11.33
C VAL A 43 -2.82 5.96 12.08
N ASP A 44 -2.69 6.79 13.13
CA ASP A 44 -3.85 7.35 13.84
C ASP A 44 -4.72 8.22 12.91
N THR A 45 -4.09 9.04 12.07
CA THR A 45 -4.79 9.86 11.05
C THR A 45 -5.53 8.98 10.04
N ALA A 46 -4.99 7.82 9.69
CA ALA A 46 -5.64 6.84 8.83
C ALA A 46 -6.82 6.12 9.52
N GLY A 47 -6.96 6.24 10.84
CA GLY A 47 -8.05 5.67 11.62
C GLY A 47 -7.74 4.30 12.23
N ALA A 48 -6.47 4.00 12.51
CA ALA A 48 -6.02 2.75 13.12
C ALA A 48 -5.24 3.01 14.43
N ASP A 49 -5.04 1.97 15.23
CA ASP A 49 -4.37 2.05 16.53
C ASP A 49 -3.03 1.31 16.51
N VAL A 50 -1.96 1.98 16.94
CA VAL A 50 -0.65 1.35 17.09
C VAL A 50 -0.61 0.60 18.43
N VAL A 51 -0.46 -0.73 18.37
CA VAL A 51 -0.46 -1.61 19.56
C VAL A 51 0.94 -2.08 19.96
N ALA A 52 1.91 -2.07 19.05
CA ALA A 52 3.30 -2.41 19.33
C ALA A 52 4.27 -1.80 18.30
N ARG A 53 5.56 -1.76 18.67
CA ARG A 53 6.66 -1.35 17.80
C ARG A 53 7.77 -2.38 17.84
N VAL A 54 8.39 -2.63 16.70
CA VAL A 54 9.53 -3.54 16.54
C VAL A 54 10.65 -2.82 15.82
N VAL A 55 11.85 -2.88 16.38
CA VAL A 55 13.05 -2.34 15.76
C VAL A 55 14.07 -3.45 15.55
N GLN A 56 14.73 -3.45 14.41
CA GLN A 56 15.87 -4.33 14.13
C GLN A 56 17.04 -3.51 13.58
N ARG A 57 18.25 -3.76 14.08
CA ARG A 57 19.49 -3.24 13.47
C ARG A 57 19.97 -4.20 12.39
N ARG A 58 20.30 -3.68 11.20
CA ARG A 58 20.86 -4.45 10.08
C ARG A 58 21.81 -3.57 9.25
N ASP A 59 22.79 -4.21 8.61
CA ASP A 59 23.68 -3.53 7.67
C ASP A 59 23.03 -3.33 6.29
N SER A 60 22.11 -4.23 5.93
CA SER A 60 21.34 -4.16 4.68
C SER A 60 20.00 -4.87 4.82
N PRO A 61 18.97 -4.49 4.04
CA PRO A 61 17.69 -5.17 4.04
C PRO A 61 17.84 -6.59 3.51
N ASP A 62 17.09 -7.53 4.09
CA ASP A 62 16.99 -8.88 3.55
C ASP A 62 16.23 -8.84 2.21
N PRO A 63 16.74 -9.48 1.14
CA PRO A 63 16.09 -9.46 -0.17
C PRO A 63 14.69 -10.09 -0.17
N ALA A 64 14.44 -11.08 0.69
CA ALA A 64 13.18 -11.82 0.73
C ALA A 64 12.13 -11.20 1.67
N THR A 65 12.56 -10.74 2.85
CA THR A 65 11.64 -10.35 3.94
C THR A 65 11.92 -8.99 4.55
N PHE A 66 12.93 -8.26 4.05
CA PHE A 66 13.42 -6.99 4.60
C PHE A 66 14.08 -7.15 5.98
N LEU A 67 13.48 -7.95 6.87
CA LEU A 67 13.99 -8.34 8.20
C LEU A 67 14.79 -9.64 8.13
N GLY A 68 15.63 -9.91 9.16
CA GLY A 68 16.21 -11.23 9.34
C GLY A 68 15.15 -12.28 9.73
N SER A 69 15.37 -13.54 9.34
CA SER A 69 14.39 -14.63 9.55
C SER A 69 13.93 -14.76 11.01
N GLY A 70 14.86 -14.78 11.97
CA GLY A 70 14.52 -14.84 13.39
C GLY A 70 13.64 -13.65 13.85
N LYS A 71 13.88 -12.44 13.31
CA LYS A 71 13.04 -11.27 13.65
C LYS A 71 11.65 -11.35 13.01
N VAL A 72 11.52 -12.00 11.86
CA VAL A 72 10.20 -12.25 11.25
C VAL A 72 9.39 -13.23 12.10
N ASP A 73 10.03 -14.24 12.67
CA ASP A 73 9.37 -15.19 13.58
C ASP A 73 8.92 -14.51 14.89
N GLU A 74 9.79 -13.69 15.51
CA GLU A 74 9.45 -12.86 16.67
C GLU A 74 8.27 -11.91 16.36
N LEU A 75 8.30 -11.25 15.19
CA LEU A 75 7.24 -10.36 14.73
C LEU A 75 5.91 -11.12 14.58
N ARG A 76 5.94 -12.35 14.02
CA ARG A 76 4.76 -13.20 13.91
C ARG A 76 4.16 -13.54 15.27
N GLU A 77 4.99 -13.94 16.24
CA GLU A 77 4.55 -14.23 17.60
C GLU A 77 3.97 -12.99 18.27
N LEU A 78 4.60 -11.85 18.13
CA LEU A 78 4.10 -10.58 18.65
C LEU A 78 2.72 -10.25 18.03
N CYS A 79 2.58 -10.36 16.70
CA CYS A 79 1.31 -10.09 16.02
C CYS A 79 0.17 -10.98 16.54
N LEU A 80 0.46 -12.24 16.86
CA LEU A 80 -0.51 -13.15 17.49
C LEU A 80 -0.83 -12.71 18.92
N ALA A 81 0.18 -12.34 19.70
CA ALA A 81 0.02 -11.96 21.11
C ALA A 81 -0.80 -10.67 21.29
N VAL A 82 -0.62 -9.68 20.42
CA VAL A 82 -1.36 -8.40 20.48
C VAL A 82 -2.61 -8.38 19.59
N ASP A 83 -2.89 -9.50 18.92
CA ASP A 83 -4.01 -9.65 17.97
C ASP A 83 -4.03 -8.49 16.95
N SER A 84 -2.88 -8.28 16.27
CA SER A 84 -2.77 -7.24 15.26
C SER A 84 -3.39 -7.66 13.93
N ASP A 85 -3.98 -6.72 13.23
CA ASP A 85 -4.57 -6.90 11.89
C ASP A 85 -3.52 -6.68 10.79
N THR A 86 -2.70 -5.65 10.96
CA THR A 86 -1.77 -5.17 9.94
C THR A 86 -0.40 -4.84 10.55
N VAL A 87 0.64 -5.06 9.78
CA VAL A 87 2.03 -4.64 10.09
C VAL A 87 2.44 -3.54 9.13
N VAL A 88 2.92 -2.42 9.65
CA VAL A 88 3.35 -1.26 8.87
C VAL A 88 4.84 -1.04 9.03
N PHE A 89 5.55 -1.04 7.91
CA PHE A 89 6.99 -0.78 7.85
C PHE A 89 7.25 0.71 7.59
N GLU A 90 8.22 1.27 8.33
CA GLU A 90 8.68 2.64 8.10
C GLU A 90 9.35 2.76 6.72
N GLN A 91 10.14 1.77 6.35
CA GLN A 91 10.84 1.74 5.06
C GLN A 91 9.97 1.11 3.97
N ASN A 92 10.23 1.49 2.72
CA ASN A 92 9.52 0.95 1.57
C ASN A 92 9.82 -0.53 1.35
N LEU A 93 8.78 -1.31 1.11
CA LEU A 93 8.86 -2.73 0.79
C LEU A 93 8.77 -2.96 -0.73
N SER A 94 9.62 -3.83 -1.24
CA SER A 94 9.41 -4.36 -2.59
C SER A 94 8.15 -5.25 -2.62
N PRO A 95 7.50 -5.41 -3.79
CA PRO A 95 6.34 -6.29 -3.92
C PRO A 95 6.64 -7.76 -3.54
N ALA A 96 7.89 -8.20 -3.68
CA ALA A 96 8.31 -9.54 -3.28
C ALA A 96 8.43 -9.67 -1.75
N GLN A 97 9.07 -8.70 -1.11
CA GLN A 97 9.20 -8.65 0.35
C GLN A 97 7.84 -8.60 1.03
N GLN A 98 6.95 -7.71 0.56
CA GLN A 98 5.60 -7.62 1.08
C GLN A 98 4.87 -8.97 1.00
N ARG A 99 4.89 -9.64 -0.15
CA ARG A 99 4.25 -10.96 -0.33
C ARG A 99 4.81 -12.02 0.60
N ASN A 100 6.13 -12.06 0.76
CA ASN A 100 6.78 -13.05 1.62
C ASN A 100 6.44 -12.80 3.09
N LEU A 101 6.46 -11.54 3.52
CA LEU A 101 6.05 -11.14 4.87
C LEU A 101 4.60 -11.52 5.14
N GLU A 102 3.64 -11.17 4.29
CA GLU A 102 2.24 -11.51 4.44
C GLU A 102 2.01 -13.04 4.51
N LYS A 103 2.78 -13.82 3.72
CA LYS A 103 2.71 -15.28 3.74
C LYS A 103 3.19 -15.86 5.08
N ILE A 104 4.27 -15.30 5.65
CA ILE A 104 4.87 -15.79 6.91
C ILE A 104 4.05 -15.31 8.11
N LEU A 105 3.68 -14.03 8.12
CA LEU A 105 2.96 -13.41 9.24
C LEU A 105 1.48 -13.83 9.30
N GLY A 106 0.88 -14.22 8.16
CA GLY A 106 -0.55 -14.46 8.06
C GLY A 106 -1.39 -13.19 8.25
N ARG A 107 -0.77 -12.02 8.14
CA ARG A 107 -1.34 -10.68 8.34
C ARG A 107 -1.01 -9.80 7.14
N THR A 108 -1.75 -8.72 6.96
CA THR A 108 -1.42 -7.69 5.96
C THR A 108 -0.10 -7.02 6.33
N ALA A 109 0.78 -6.83 5.36
CA ALA A 109 2.02 -6.07 5.52
C ALA A 109 2.04 -4.93 4.51
N ILE A 110 2.19 -3.71 4.97
CA ILE A 110 2.26 -2.51 4.13
C ILE A 110 3.44 -1.64 4.56
N ASP A 111 3.75 -0.63 3.77
CA ASP A 111 4.79 0.35 4.08
C ASP A 111 4.20 1.74 4.32
N ARG A 112 5.02 2.68 4.77
CA ARG A 112 4.65 4.08 5.01
C ARG A 112 3.95 4.71 3.81
N THR A 113 4.42 4.40 2.58
CA THR A 113 3.81 4.91 1.35
C THR A 113 2.35 4.52 1.24
N ALA A 114 2.00 3.29 1.60
CA ALA A 114 0.62 2.81 1.59
C ALA A 114 -0.28 3.58 2.56
N VAL A 115 0.20 3.85 3.78
CA VAL A 115 -0.53 4.64 4.79
C VAL A 115 -0.79 6.06 4.30
N ILE A 116 0.23 6.72 3.73
CA ILE A 116 0.10 8.08 3.17
C ILE A 116 -0.92 8.11 2.02
N LEU A 117 -0.86 7.13 1.12
CA LEU A 117 -1.82 7.04 0.02
C LEU A 117 -3.25 6.82 0.51
N ASP A 118 -3.42 6.06 1.60
CA ASP A 118 -4.72 5.82 2.22
C ASP A 118 -5.30 7.12 2.80
N ILE A 119 -4.48 7.89 3.54
CA ILE A 119 -4.85 9.20 4.07
C ILE A 119 -5.27 10.16 2.95
N PHE A 120 -4.51 10.20 1.84
CA PHE A 120 -4.87 11.04 0.70
C PHE A 120 -6.17 10.58 0.03
N ALA A 121 -6.39 9.27 -0.10
CA ALA A 121 -7.63 8.72 -0.66
C ALA A 121 -8.87 9.14 0.15
N GLN A 122 -8.70 9.24 1.46
CA GLN A 122 -9.77 9.67 2.36
C GLN A 122 -10.05 11.17 2.28
N ASN A 123 -9.02 11.98 2.07
CA ASN A 123 -9.11 13.44 2.15
C ASN A 123 -9.25 14.14 0.79
N ALA A 124 -9.09 13.44 -0.32
CA ALA A 124 -9.26 14.01 -1.66
C ALA A 124 -10.70 14.42 -1.92
N ARG A 125 -10.97 15.73 -2.03
CA ARG A 125 -12.31 16.29 -2.23
C ARG A 125 -12.54 16.73 -3.67
N THR A 126 -11.52 17.24 -4.34
CA THR A 126 -11.64 17.73 -5.72
C THR A 126 -11.57 16.56 -6.73
N PRO A 127 -12.23 16.64 -7.88
CA PRO A 127 -12.14 15.63 -8.92
C PRO A 127 -10.68 15.36 -9.35
N GLU A 128 -9.87 16.40 -9.47
CA GLU A 128 -8.46 16.30 -9.78
C GLU A 128 -7.69 15.60 -8.67
N GLY A 129 -7.86 16.00 -7.40
CA GLY A 129 -7.21 15.35 -6.26
C GLY A 129 -7.57 13.87 -6.17
N LYS A 130 -8.85 13.51 -6.39
CA LYS A 130 -9.31 12.12 -6.46
C LYS A 130 -8.61 11.35 -7.58
N ALA A 131 -8.50 11.94 -8.78
CA ALA A 131 -7.85 11.31 -9.91
C ALA A 131 -6.33 11.12 -9.68
N GLN A 132 -5.65 12.10 -9.06
CA GLN A 132 -4.24 12.01 -8.70
C GLN A 132 -3.99 10.90 -7.68
N VAL A 133 -4.79 10.85 -6.62
CA VAL A 133 -4.67 9.82 -5.57
C VAL A 133 -5.00 8.44 -6.11
N GLU A 134 -6.08 8.31 -6.91
CA GLU A 134 -6.41 7.05 -7.57
C GLU A 134 -5.27 6.56 -8.46
N LEU A 135 -4.67 7.45 -9.24
CA LEU A 135 -3.51 7.13 -10.08
C LEU A 135 -2.33 6.61 -9.25
N ALA A 136 -1.98 7.29 -8.16
CA ALA A 136 -0.89 6.89 -7.27
C ALA A 136 -1.18 5.53 -6.60
N LEU A 137 -2.41 5.30 -6.11
CA LEU A 137 -2.83 4.02 -5.56
C LEU A 137 -2.74 2.86 -6.57
N LEU A 138 -3.19 3.09 -7.80
CA LEU A 138 -3.12 2.08 -8.84
C LEU A 138 -1.66 1.75 -9.22
N GLN A 139 -0.79 2.76 -9.28
CA GLN A 139 0.64 2.57 -9.54
C GLN A 139 1.34 1.80 -8.40
N TYR A 140 0.96 2.05 -7.16
CA TYR A 140 1.46 1.31 -6.00
C TYR A 140 0.96 -0.15 -6.00
N ARG A 141 -0.33 -0.37 -6.32
CA ARG A 141 -0.97 -1.70 -6.31
C ARG A 141 -0.61 -2.58 -7.50
N LEU A 142 -0.39 -2.00 -8.68
CA LEU A 142 -0.17 -2.76 -9.92
C LEU A 142 0.96 -3.80 -9.81
N PRO A 143 2.19 -3.48 -9.32
CA PRO A 143 3.25 -4.47 -9.13
C PRO A 143 2.99 -5.44 -7.96
N ARG A 144 2.03 -5.13 -7.10
CA ARG A 144 1.62 -5.91 -5.92
C ARG A 144 0.41 -6.82 -6.16
N LEU A 145 -0.15 -6.82 -7.38
CA LEU A 145 -1.27 -7.69 -7.75
C LEU A 145 -0.93 -9.17 -7.53
N ARG A 146 -1.86 -9.89 -6.91
CA ARG A 146 -1.75 -11.33 -6.64
C ARG A 146 -2.71 -12.11 -7.55
N ARG A 147 -2.35 -13.32 -7.92
CA ARG A 147 -3.35 -14.33 -8.32
C ARG A 147 -4.30 -14.51 -7.15
N GLY A 148 -5.56 -14.18 -7.35
CA GLY A 148 -6.53 -14.01 -6.27
C GLY A 148 -6.58 -15.19 -5.31
N ALA A 149 -6.64 -14.91 -4.03
CA ALA A 149 -6.98 -15.85 -2.97
C ALA A 149 -8.42 -16.41 -3.12
N GLY A 150 -9.18 -15.92 -4.09
CA GLY A 150 -10.54 -16.39 -4.42
C GLY A 150 -10.61 -17.63 -5.29
N SER A 151 -9.49 -18.21 -5.73
CA SER A 151 -9.49 -19.41 -6.58
C SER A 151 -9.40 -20.73 -5.78
N LEU A 152 -9.57 -20.70 -4.45
CA LEU A 152 -9.69 -21.91 -3.63
C LEU A 152 -11.06 -22.59 -3.69
N SER A 153 -12.04 -22.02 -4.39
CA SER A 153 -13.34 -22.65 -4.61
C SER A 153 -13.58 -22.90 -6.08
N GLN A 154 -12.85 -23.86 -6.67
CA GLN A 154 -13.40 -24.74 -7.70
C GLN A 154 -12.39 -25.81 -8.07
N GLN A 155 -12.29 -26.79 -7.21
CA GLN A 155 -11.83 -28.12 -7.55
C GLN A 155 -12.90 -28.76 -8.42
N THR A 156 -12.91 -28.44 -9.71
CA THR A 156 -13.66 -29.23 -10.69
C THR A 156 -12.66 -29.62 -11.78
N GLY A 157 -12.32 -30.91 -11.77
CA GLY A 157 -11.34 -31.48 -12.66
C GLY A 157 -11.79 -31.44 -14.13
N GLY A 158 -10.82 -31.15 -14.99
CA GLY A 158 -10.90 -31.30 -16.42
C GLY A 158 -9.47 -31.22 -16.97
N ILE A 159 -8.97 -32.34 -17.50
CA ILE A 159 -7.67 -32.45 -18.16
C ILE A 159 -7.75 -31.59 -19.44
N GLY A 160 -7.00 -30.48 -19.51
CA GLY A 160 -6.76 -29.75 -20.75
C GLY A 160 -7.20 -28.31 -20.85
N THR A 161 -7.69 -27.65 -19.80
CA THR A 161 -8.05 -26.24 -19.82
C THR A 161 -7.00 -25.39 -19.08
N ARG A 162 -6.41 -24.40 -19.77
CA ARG A 162 -5.64 -23.31 -19.15
C ARG A 162 -6.44 -22.79 -17.95
N GLY A 163 -5.87 -22.89 -16.75
CA GLY A 163 -6.56 -22.57 -15.50
C GLY A 163 -7.15 -21.15 -15.50
N PRO A 164 -8.40 -20.96 -15.06
CA PRO A 164 -9.09 -19.66 -15.05
C PRO A 164 -8.35 -18.58 -14.23
N GLY A 165 -7.40 -18.95 -13.37
CA GLY A 165 -6.64 -18.00 -12.55
C GLY A 165 -5.58 -17.18 -13.30
N GLU A 166 -5.02 -17.68 -14.42
CA GLU A 166 -4.06 -16.89 -15.23
C GLU A 166 -4.77 -15.83 -16.05
N THR A 167 -5.93 -16.17 -16.59
CA THR A 167 -6.74 -15.24 -17.37
C THR A 167 -7.34 -14.13 -16.52
N GLN A 168 -7.71 -14.41 -15.28
CA GLN A 168 -8.28 -13.39 -14.38
C GLN A 168 -7.25 -12.37 -13.94
N LEU A 169 -6.06 -12.80 -13.49
CA LEU A 169 -4.98 -11.89 -13.12
C LEU A 169 -4.55 -10.99 -14.28
N GLU A 170 -4.42 -11.57 -15.48
CA GLU A 170 -4.06 -10.82 -16.68
C GLU A 170 -5.17 -9.81 -17.05
N THR A 171 -6.43 -10.21 -16.90
CA THR A 171 -7.58 -9.32 -17.13
C THR A 171 -7.60 -8.18 -16.12
N ASP A 172 -7.38 -8.46 -14.84
CA ASP A 172 -7.34 -7.45 -13.78
C ASP A 172 -6.16 -6.49 -13.97
N ARG A 173 -4.98 -7.01 -14.30
CA ARG A 173 -3.81 -6.20 -14.63
C ARG A 173 -4.09 -5.25 -15.80
N ARG A 174 -4.65 -5.77 -16.89
CA ARG A 174 -5.01 -5.00 -18.09
C ARG A 174 -6.05 -3.92 -17.79
N ARG A 175 -7.03 -4.21 -16.92
CA ARG A 175 -8.01 -3.22 -16.46
C ARG A 175 -7.34 -2.09 -15.68
N LEU A 176 -6.44 -2.40 -14.75
CA LEU A 176 -5.72 -1.39 -13.98
C LEU A 176 -4.79 -0.56 -14.86
N GLU A 177 -4.07 -1.17 -15.78
CA GLU A 177 -3.24 -0.46 -16.77
C GLU A 177 -4.09 0.48 -17.63
N GLY A 178 -5.24 0.01 -18.13
CA GLY A 178 -6.20 0.82 -18.86
C GLY A 178 -6.71 2.03 -18.04
N ARG A 179 -7.02 1.80 -16.75
CA ARG A 179 -7.46 2.87 -15.85
C ARG A 179 -6.35 3.88 -15.57
N ILE A 180 -5.11 3.44 -15.38
CA ILE A 180 -3.92 4.30 -15.24
C ILE A 180 -3.76 5.18 -16.47
N HIS A 181 -3.87 4.61 -17.67
CA HIS A 181 -3.78 5.37 -18.91
C HIS A 181 -4.89 6.40 -19.05
N GLN A 182 -6.10 6.06 -18.65
CA GLN A 182 -7.23 7.00 -18.67
C GLN A 182 -7.00 8.16 -17.69
N LEU A 183 -6.68 7.88 -16.44
CA LEU A 183 -6.43 8.90 -15.43
C LEU A 183 -5.30 9.87 -15.83
N ARG A 184 -4.25 9.36 -16.45
CA ARG A 184 -3.17 10.24 -16.98
C ARG A 184 -3.66 11.19 -18.07
N ARG A 185 -4.57 10.75 -18.94
CA ARG A 185 -5.16 11.60 -19.96
C ARG A 185 -6.07 12.67 -19.35
N ASP A 186 -6.94 12.24 -18.42
CA ASP A 186 -7.89 13.13 -17.74
C ASP A 186 -7.15 14.22 -16.96
N LEU A 187 -6.09 13.87 -16.24
CA LEU A 187 -5.24 14.84 -15.51
C LEU A 187 -4.55 15.83 -16.45
N LYS A 188 -4.06 15.37 -17.59
CA LYS A 188 -3.42 16.24 -18.60
C LYS A 188 -4.45 17.22 -19.21
N GLU A 189 -5.68 16.79 -19.41
CA GLU A 189 -6.76 17.65 -19.90
C GLU A 189 -7.16 18.71 -18.87
N ILE A 190 -7.26 18.33 -17.58
CA ILE A 190 -7.51 19.26 -16.48
C ILE A 190 -6.40 20.32 -16.39
N GLU A 191 -5.14 19.89 -16.46
CA GLU A 191 -3.97 20.78 -16.44
C GLU A 191 -4.02 21.80 -17.58
N ARG A 192 -4.31 21.33 -18.80
CA ARG A 192 -4.46 22.20 -19.99
C ARG A 192 -5.60 23.20 -19.81
N THR A 193 -6.72 22.78 -19.28
CA THR A 193 -7.87 23.66 -19.04
C THR A 193 -7.53 24.75 -18.03
N ARG A 194 -6.82 24.41 -16.95
CA ARG A 194 -6.34 25.39 -15.96
C ARG A 194 -5.34 26.39 -16.54
N GLU A 195 -4.47 25.92 -17.42
CA GLU A 195 -3.50 26.81 -18.05
C GLU A 195 -4.19 27.85 -18.92
N VAL A 196 -5.19 27.47 -19.73
CA VAL A 196 -6.02 28.39 -20.51
C VAL A 196 -6.79 29.37 -19.61
N GLN A 197 -7.35 28.86 -18.47
CA GLN A 197 -8.05 29.75 -17.52
C GLN A 197 -7.11 30.79 -16.89
N ARG A 198 -5.88 30.39 -16.49
CA ARG A 198 -4.89 31.32 -15.94
C ARG A 198 -4.47 32.38 -16.96
N GLN A 199 -4.27 32.00 -18.23
CA GLN A 199 -3.97 32.95 -19.29
C GLN A 199 -5.13 33.93 -19.49
N GLY A 200 -6.38 33.47 -19.47
CA GLY A 200 -7.56 34.34 -19.56
C GLY A 200 -7.66 35.35 -18.41
N LEU A 201 -7.35 34.92 -17.17
CA LEU A 201 -7.35 35.80 -16.00
C LEU A 201 -6.21 36.83 -16.03
N SER A 202 -5.05 36.50 -16.59
CA SER A 202 -3.93 37.44 -16.75
C SER A 202 -4.22 38.58 -17.70
N LEU A 203 -5.12 38.37 -18.67
CA LEU A 203 -5.52 39.40 -19.63
C LEU A 203 -6.57 40.39 -19.08
N ILE A 204 -7.20 40.10 -17.94
CA ILE A 204 -8.22 40.97 -17.31
C ILE A 204 -7.59 41.98 -16.35
N HIS A 205 -6.32 41.84 -16.00
CA HIS A 205 -5.59 42.71 -15.07
C HIS A 205 -4.63 43.70 -15.74
N ILE A 206 -4.85 44.04 -17.03
CA ILE A 206 -4.14 45.15 -17.71
C ILE A 206 -5.06 46.35 -17.82
#